data_a92e57acab807e3fb558c256b21440a7
#
_entry.id   a92e57acab807e3fb558c256b21440a7
#
_cell.length_a   1.000
_cell.length_b   1.000
_cell.length_c   1.000
_cell.angle_alpha   90.00
_cell.angle_beta   90.00
_cell.angle_gamma   90.00
#
_symmetry.space_group_name_H-M   'P 1'
#
loop_
_entity.id
_entity.type
_entity.pdbx_description
1 polymer ?
#
loop_
_entity_poly.entity_id
_entity_poly.type
_entity_poly.pdbx_seq_one_letter_code
_entity_poly.pdbx_strand_id
1 'polypeptide(L)'
;MNSKELFIKDTTVIKKSDNLFTAEVSENWSIGNTANGGYSMTLAAKAMSEFLDHKDPLSISAHYLDRVDFGATELHITFLSSSKSLSTARVEMIQN
;
A
#
# COMPACT_ATOMS: atom_id res chain seq x y z
N MET A 1 3.11 10.17 20.97
CA MET A 1 3.52 9.79 19.59
C MET A 1 3.31 10.99 18.69
N ASN A 2 4.36 11.40 17.97
CA ASN A 2 4.24 12.53 17.03
C ASN A 2 3.65 12.07 15.69
N SER A 3 3.34 13.03 14.81
CA SER A 3 2.70 12.72 13.52
C SER A 3 3.54 11.80 12.64
N LYS A 4 4.87 11.95 12.65
CA LYS A 4 5.77 11.11 11.87
C LYS A 4 5.72 9.66 12.36
N GLU A 5 5.80 9.45 13.66
CA GLU A 5 5.75 8.12 14.25
C GLU A 5 4.41 7.46 14.01
N LEU A 6 3.33 8.23 14.12
CA LEU A 6 1.97 7.74 13.85
C LEU A 6 1.82 7.30 12.40
N PHE A 7 2.35 8.08 11.45
CA PHE A 7 2.26 7.73 10.03
C PHE A 7 3.06 6.48 9.71
N ILE A 8 4.26 6.34 10.29
CA ILE A 8 5.08 5.13 10.12
C ILE A 8 4.31 3.90 10.62
N LYS A 9 3.70 4.01 11.80
CA LYS A 9 2.89 2.92 12.36
C LYS A 9 1.71 2.59 11.45
N ASP A 10 0.98 3.61 11.00
CA ASP A 10 -0.27 3.42 10.25
C ASP A 10 -0.03 3.02 8.79
N THR A 11 1.21 3.07 8.31
CA THR A 11 1.58 2.59 6.97
C THR A 11 2.33 1.26 7.01
N THR A 12 2.34 0.57 8.14
CA THR A 12 2.97 -0.73 8.27
C THR A 12 2.13 -1.79 7.56
N VAL A 13 2.77 -2.62 6.74
CA VAL A 13 2.15 -3.74 6.06
C VAL A 13 2.75 -5.04 6.57
N ILE A 14 1.98 -6.11 6.56
CA ILE A 14 2.39 -7.42 7.06
C ILE A 14 2.34 -8.43 5.92
N LYS A 15 3.49 -9.08 5.66
CA LYS A 15 3.56 -10.11 4.63
C LYS A 15 2.87 -11.38 5.11
N LYS A 16 1.94 -11.89 4.32
CA LYS A 16 1.21 -13.13 4.61
C LYS A 16 1.65 -14.28 3.73
N SER A 17 2.03 -14.01 2.49
CA SER A 17 2.59 -14.99 1.56
C SER A 17 3.44 -14.24 0.55
N ASP A 18 3.97 -14.91 -0.46
CA ASP A 18 4.92 -14.30 -1.39
C ASP A 18 4.38 -13.05 -2.06
N ASN A 19 3.07 -13.01 -2.34
CA ASN A 19 2.45 -11.91 -3.08
C ASN A 19 1.22 -11.34 -2.39
N LEU A 20 1.05 -11.63 -1.09
CA LEU A 20 -0.08 -11.12 -0.31
C LEU A 20 0.42 -10.43 0.94
N PHE A 21 0.01 -9.17 1.11
CA PHE A 21 0.25 -8.39 2.31
C PHE A 21 -1.09 -7.97 2.90
N THR A 22 -1.11 -7.69 4.17
CA THR A 22 -2.27 -7.13 4.85
C THR A 22 -1.89 -5.85 5.56
N ALA A 23 -2.87 -4.98 5.78
CA ALA A 23 -2.69 -3.75 6.53
C ALA A 23 -3.99 -3.41 7.25
N GLU A 24 -3.87 -2.55 8.25
CA GLU A 24 -5.01 -1.96 8.95
C GLU A 24 -5.13 -0.51 8.51
N VAL A 25 -6.22 -0.17 7.82
CA VAL A 25 -6.45 1.19 7.34
C VAL A 25 -6.93 2.04 8.51
N SER A 26 -6.11 3.02 8.91
CA SER A 26 -6.36 3.85 10.09
C SER A 26 -7.26 5.04 9.78
N GLU A 27 -8.16 5.36 10.72
CA GLU A 27 -9.00 6.56 10.65
C GLU A 27 -8.21 7.85 10.80
N ASN A 28 -6.96 7.79 11.27
CA ASN A 28 -6.13 8.97 11.49
C ASN A 28 -5.85 9.76 10.21
N TRP A 29 -5.95 9.11 9.04
CA TRP A 29 -5.64 9.71 7.74
C TRP A 29 -6.88 9.70 6.85
N SER A 30 -7.91 10.39 7.26
CA SER A 30 -9.21 10.35 6.60
C SER A 30 -9.59 11.69 5.98
N ILE A 31 -10.45 11.59 4.97
CA ILE A 31 -11.18 12.72 4.42
C ILE A 31 -12.65 12.34 4.51
N GLY A 32 -13.38 13.00 5.42
CA GLY A 32 -14.75 12.59 5.73
C GLY A 32 -14.77 11.21 6.37
N ASN A 33 -15.51 10.27 5.78
CA ASN A 33 -15.64 8.90 6.29
C ASN A 33 -14.88 7.89 5.42
N THR A 34 -13.89 8.34 4.67
CA THR A 34 -13.07 7.45 3.83
C THR A 34 -11.59 7.78 4.03
N ALA A 35 -10.74 6.82 3.72
CA ALA A 35 -9.30 7.02 3.83
C ALA A 35 -8.80 8.01 2.79
N ASN A 36 -7.80 8.82 3.17
CA ASN A 36 -7.11 9.73 2.27
C ASN A 36 -6.44 8.93 1.15
N GLY A 37 -6.58 9.40 -0.11
CA GLY A 37 -6.03 8.70 -1.27
C GLY A 37 -4.52 8.57 -1.23
N GLY A 38 -3.81 9.60 -0.76
CA GLY A 38 -2.36 9.55 -0.60
C GLY A 38 -1.93 8.53 0.44
N TYR A 39 -2.67 8.40 1.53
CA TYR A 39 -2.43 7.39 2.54
C TYR A 39 -2.63 5.99 1.96
N SER A 40 -3.73 5.76 1.24
CA SER A 40 -4.00 4.46 0.60
C SER A 40 -2.90 4.08 -0.40
N MET A 41 -2.44 5.05 -1.19
CA MET A 41 -1.34 4.82 -2.13
C MET A 41 -0.05 4.48 -1.40
N THR A 42 0.19 5.08 -0.22
CA THR A 42 1.37 4.76 0.59
C THR A 42 1.35 3.32 1.07
N LEU A 43 0.19 2.79 1.47
CA LEU A 43 0.07 1.39 1.86
C LEU A 43 0.46 0.45 0.71
N ALA A 44 -0.02 0.74 -0.50
CA ALA A 44 0.33 -0.02 -1.68
C ALA A 44 1.83 0.08 -1.99
N ALA A 45 2.40 1.27 -1.88
CA ALA A 45 3.83 1.50 -2.11
C ALA A 45 4.69 0.75 -1.10
N LYS A 46 4.28 0.68 0.15
CA LYS A 46 5.01 -0.06 1.19
C LYS A 46 5.01 -1.56 0.89
N ALA A 47 3.88 -2.11 0.47
CA ALA A 47 3.81 -3.52 0.09
C ALA A 47 4.71 -3.81 -1.11
N MET A 48 4.70 -2.96 -2.12
CA MET A 48 5.58 -3.11 -3.29
C MET A 48 7.04 -2.98 -2.91
N SER A 49 7.38 -2.05 -2.04
CA SER A 49 8.76 -1.85 -1.57
C SER A 49 9.31 -3.08 -0.86
N GLU A 50 8.47 -3.81 -0.15
CA GLU A 50 8.89 -5.05 0.52
C GLU A 50 8.91 -6.25 -0.42
N PHE A 51 8.11 -6.21 -1.49
CA PHE A 51 8.00 -7.29 -2.46
C PHE A 51 9.10 -7.24 -3.52
N LEU A 52 9.42 -6.05 -4.03
CA LEU A 52 10.35 -5.88 -5.15
C LEU A 52 11.79 -5.77 -4.68
N ASP A 53 12.73 -6.21 -5.55
CA ASP A 53 14.16 -6.03 -5.31
C ASP A 53 14.56 -4.56 -5.40
N HIS A 54 13.94 -3.80 -6.32
CA HIS A 54 14.16 -2.37 -6.45
C HIS A 54 13.15 -1.64 -5.55
N LYS A 55 13.63 -1.11 -4.43
CA LYS A 55 12.77 -0.67 -3.34
C LYS A 55 12.25 0.76 -3.45
N ASP A 56 12.99 1.62 -4.17
CA ASP A 56 12.61 3.04 -4.28
C ASP A 56 11.70 3.23 -5.49
N PRO A 57 10.52 3.84 -5.33
CA PRO A 57 9.61 4.02 -6.46
C PRO A 57 10.10 5.13 -7.40
N LEU A 58 10.11 4.84 -8.70
CA LEU A 58 10.33 5.83 -9.74
C LEU A 58 9.03 6.51 -10.12
N SER A 59 7.97 5.75 -10.26
CA SER A 59 6.64 6.30 -10.49
C SER A 59 5.58 5.37 -9.94
N ILE A 60 4.46 5.95 -9.52
CA ILE A 60 3.29 5.23 -9.06
C ILE A 60 2.08 5.87 -9.71
N SER A 61 1.20 5.04 -10.28
CA SER A 61 -0.11 5.51 -10.71
C SER A 61 -1.19 4.66 -10.06
N ALA A 62 -2.33 5.28 -9.75
CA ALA A 62 -3.40 4.62 -9.03
C ALA A 62 -4.74 4.90 -9.70
N HIS A 63 -5.62 3.88 -9.68
CA HIS A 63 -7.00 4.00 -10.10
C HIS A 63 -7.89 3.69 -8.90
N TYR A 64 -8.65 4.67 -8.46
CA TYR A 64 -9.56 4.52 -7.33
C TYR A 64 -10.92 4.09 -7.85
N LEU A 65 -11.14 2.77 -7.87
CA LEU A 65 -12.39 2.20 -8.38
C LEU A 65 -13.52 2.33 -7.37
N ASP A 66 -13.15 2.39 -6.09
CA ASP A 66 -14.08 2.60 -4.99
C ASP A 66 -13.33 3.28 -3.85
N ARG A 67 -14.07 3.81 -2.88
CA ARG A 67 -13.44 4.40 -1.69
C ARG A 67 -12.79 3.32 -0.85
N VAL A 68 -11.76 3.71 -0.09
CA VAL A 68 -11.07 2.82 0.83
C VAL A 68 -11.69 2.98 2.22
N ASP A 69 -12.21 1.90 2.76
CA ASP A 69 -12.80 1.88 4.09
C ASP A 69 -11.74 1.66 5.16
N PHE A 70 -12.03 2.10 6.38
CA PHE A 70 -11.16 1.84 7.52
C PHE A 70 -11.21 0.36 7.91
N GLY A 71 -10.13 -0.13 8.50
CA GLY A 71 -10.05 -1.49 8.97
C GLY A 71 -9.15 -2.37 8.11
N ALA A 72 -9.36 -3.67 8.20
CA ALA A 72 -8.51 -4.65 7.54
C ALA A 72 -8.60 -4.56 6.02
N THR A 73 -7.44 -4.66 5.36
CA THR A 73 -7.35 -4.71 3.91
C THR A 73 -6.31 -5.72 3.48
N GLU A 74 -6.51 -6.28 2.30
CA GLU A 74 -5.53 -7.14 1.63
C GLU A 74 -4.89 -6.39 0.48
N LEU A 75 -3.60 -6.60 0.31
CA LEU A 75 -2.80 -6.02 -0.76
C LEU A 75 -2.25 -7.17 -1.59
N HIS A 76 -2.84 -7.38 -2.76
CA HIS A 76 -2.48 -8.47 -3.67
C HIS A 76 -1.53 -7.95 -4.73
N ILE A 77 -0.33 -8.52 -4.80
CA ILE A 77 0.72 -8.04 -5.70
C ILE A 77 0.85 -8.97 -6.90
N THR A 78 0.86 -8.39 -8.08
CA THR A 78 1.16 -9.10 -9.32
C THR A 78 2.47 -8.58 -9.87
N PHE A 79 3.47 -9.45 -9.97
CA PHE A 79 4.76 -9.11 -10.58
C PHE A 79 4.57 -8.98 -12.09
N LEU A 80 5.02 -7.90 -12.67
CA LEU A 80 4.88 -7.65 -14.11
C LEU A 80 6.19 -7.81 -14.86
N SER A 81 7.27 -7.18 -14.38
CA SER A 81 8.57 -7.30 -15.03
C SER A 81 9.69 -6.84 -14.12
N SER A 82 10.90 -7.29 -14.42
CA SER A 82 12.10 -6.83 -13.74
C SER A 82 13.27 -6.81 -14.70
N SER A 83 14.11 -5.80 -14.55
CA SER A 83 15.38 -5.71 -15.24
C SER A 83 16.46 -5.42 -14.20
N LYS A 84 17.70 -5.22 -14.67
CA LYS A 84 18.83 -4.93 -13.78
C LYS A 84 18.59 -3.68 -12.94
N SER A 85 17.91 -2.67 -13.47
CA SER A 85 17.75 -1.37 -12.83
C SER A 85 16.31 -1.01 -12.49
N LEU A 86 15.30 -1.80 -12.92
CA LEU A 86 13.90 -1.41 -12.76
C LEU A 86 13.02 -2.64 -12.59
N SER A 87 12.06 -2.54 -11.67
CA SER A 87 11.02 -3.55 -11.49
C SER A 87 9.65 -2.89 -11.57
N THR A 88 8.68 -3.63 -12.09
CA THR A 88 7.30 -3.18 -12.21
C THR A 88 6.36 -4.21 -11.62
N ALA A 89 5.40 -3.74 -10.83
CA ALA A 89 4.38 -4.59 -10.24
C ALA A 89 3.05 -3.84 -10.13
N ARG A 90 1.98 -4.61 -10.00
CA ARG A 90 0.64 -4.08 -9.74
C ARG A 90 0.19 -4.53 -8.36
N VAL A 91 -0.43 -3.63 -7.61
CA VAL A 91 -1.05 -3.94 -6.32
C VAL A 91 -2.54 -3.69 -6.43
N GLU A 92 -3.32 -4.67 -6.00
CA GLU A 92 -4.76 -4.51 -5.84
C GLU A 92 -5.09 -4.52 -4.36
N MET A 93 -5.73 -3.45 -3.90
CA MET A 93 -6.21 -3.33 -2.52
C MET A 93 -7.64 -3.86 -2.48
N ILE A 94 -7.85 -4.91 -1.70
CA ILE A 94 -9.13 -5.61 -1.65
C ILE A 94 -9.65 -5.63 -0.22
N GLN A 95 -10.90 -5.20 -0.06
CA GLN A 95 -11.61 -5.18 1.23
C GLN A 95 -12.94 -5.91 1.06
N ASN A 96 -13.17 -6.90 1.91
CA ASN A 96 -14.37 -7.75 1.91
C ASN A 96 -14.50 -8.59 0.64
#